data_dc76233e9a1ac588da04ed97430e106f
#
_entry.id   dc76233e9a1ac588da04ed97430e106f
#
_cell.length_a   1.000
_cell.length_b   1.000
_cell.length_c   1.000
_cell.angle_alpha   90.00
_cell.angle_beta   90.00
_cell.angle_gamma   90.00
#
_symmetry.space_group_name_H-M   'P 1'
#
loop_
_entity.id
_entity.type
_entity.pdbx_description
1 polymer ?
#
loop_
_entity_poly.entity_id
_entity_poly.type
_entity_poly.pdbx_seq_one_letter_code
_entity_poly.pdbx_strand_id
1 'polypeptide(L)'
;MKAEAHKLQHLGLDYLIRRSTLAEANIRRPQEFFAGVYAYLLEKYAKFLADSRPPKSYKGQTHEPKDWEKLLYMMDSTTITLFDNILKGVGRHPKSGKKKGGMKVHTVMKYHVGVPMVVQLTSAAKHDHYLLKEVHLPKGSNLAIDRAYIDIAQFQRLSEEGVCYVTKMKKNLKYEVLESVTYVNPKGFVTHIDQKVRFTRGELTHDARRVEIFEEKKKPVVLLTNNFNFSVEDISEIYRLRWAIESLYKQLKQNFPLHFFYGDSINAIQIQTWVVLIANLLITVLSRNIKRNCAFSQVVTMVRLTLMYYIDFISFMENPDRTWENILARETQKGPPLPTLFD
;
A
#
# COMPACT_ATOMS: atom_id res chain seq x y z
N MET A 1 6.10 11.99 24.89
CA MET A 1 5.59 13.37 24.80
C MET A 1 5.80 14.17 26.09
N LYS A 2 5.38 13.69 27.28
CA LYS A 2 5.54 14.50 28.53
C LYS A 2 7.01 14.87 28.81
N ALA A 3 7.95 13.95 28.65
CA ALA A 3 9.38 14.18 28.86
C ALA A 3 10.00 15.23 27.90
N GLU A 4 9.39 15.40 26.73
CA GLU A 4 9.87 16.30 25.66
C GLU A 4 8.92 17.50 25.45
N ALA A 5 8.05 17.79 26.44
CA ALA A 5 7.02 18.83 26.29
C ALA A 5 7.60 20.20 25.99
N HIS A 6 8.78 20.54 26.56
CA HIS A 6 9.48 21.80 26.31
C HIS A 6 9.94 21.97 24.85
N LYS A 7 10.02 20.90 24.07
CA LYS A 7 10.41 20.94 22.65
C LYS A 7 9.22 21.06 21.71
N LEU A 8 7.98 21.05 22.21
CA LEU A 8 6.77 21.07 21.37
C LEU A 8 6.52 22.44 20.72
N GLN A 9 7.08 23.51 21.28
CA GLN A 9 6.90 24.88 20.75
C GLN A 9 7.36 25.03 19.31
N HIS A 10 8.44 24.35 18.88
CA HIS A 10 8.90 24.41 17.49
C HIS A 10 7.93 23.71 16.50
N LEU A 11 7.01 22.91 17.01
CA LEU A 11 5.91 22.32 16.23
C LEU A 11 4.64 23.19 16.29
N GLY A 12 4.71 24.41 16.84
CA GLY A 12 3.57 25.30 17.03
C GLY A 12 2.60 24.81 18.11
N LEU A 13 3.09 24.04 19.09
CA LEU A 13 2.30 23.53 20.21
C LEU A 13 2.75 24.20 21.51
N ASP A 14 1.99 25.17 21.98
CA ASP A 14 2.31 25.95 23.17
C ASP A 14 1.98 25.22 24.47
N TYR A 15 1.20 24.14 24.42
CA TYR A 15 0.84 23.34 25.58
C TYR A 15 0.62 21.87 25.25
N LEU A 16 0.76 21.03 26.24
CA LEU A 16 0.52 19.60 26.12
C LEU A 16 -0.98 19.30 26.22
N ILE A 17 -1.56 18.82 25.12
CA ILE A 17 -2.97 18.44 25.05
C ILE A 17 -3.25 17.26 26.00
N ARG A 18 -4.32 17.35 26.79
CA ARG A 18 -4.78 16.25 27.64
C ARG A 18 -5.33 15.10 26.79
N ARG A 19 -5.17 13.87 27.31
CA ARG A 19 -5.67 12.68 26.62
C ARG A 19 -7.18 12.75 26.35
N SER A 20 -7.96 13.24 27.32
CA SER A 20 -9.41 13.45 27.16
C SER A 20 -9.75 14.41 26.02
N THR A 21 -9.05 15.54 25.94
CA THR A 21 -9.24 16.52 24.87
C THR A 21 -8.95 15.93 23.48
N LEU A 22 -7.90 15.11 23.36
CA LEU A 22 -7.59 14.41 22.11
C LEU A 22 -8.68 13.38 21.77
N ALA A 23 -9.15 12.61 22.75
CA ALA A 23 -10.21 11.63 22.55
C ALA A 23 -11.51 12.31 22.08
N GLU A 24 -11.92 13.41 22.71
CA GLU A 24 -13.08 14.19 22.29
C GLU A 24 -12.92 14.82 20.92
N ALA A 25 -11.75 15.31 20.56
CA ALA A 25 -11.45 15.83 19.24
C ALA A 25 -11.62 14.73 18.17
N ASN A 26 -11.17 13.52 18.46
CA ASN A 26 -11.31 12.37 17.57
C ASN A 26 -12.77 11.88 17.42
N ILE A 27 -13.64 12.20 18.38
CA ILE A 27 -15.08 11.91 18.26
C ILE A 27 -15.77 12.98 17.38
N ARG A 28 -15.43 14.25 17.58
CA ARG A 28 -16.14 15.39 16.96
C ARG A 28 -15.63 15.75 15.56
N ARG A 29 -14.34 15.59 15.28
CA ARG A 29 -13.78 15.94 13.95
C ARG A 29 -14.12 14.85 12.94
N PRO A 30 -14.63 15.20 11.75
CA PRO A 30 -14.93 14.21 10.72
C PRO A 30 -13.64 13.61 10.15
N GLN A 31 -13.65 12.31 9.91
CA GLN A 31 -12.51 11.61 9.31
C GLN A 31 -12.20 12.09 7.88
N GLU A 32 -13.21 12.66 7.21
CA GLU A 32 -13.13 13.23 5.87
C GLU A 32 -12.12 14.37 5.78
N PHE A 33 -11.93 15.12 6.87
CA PHE A 33 -10.87 16.14 6.93
C PHE A 33 -9.48 15.53 6.72
N PHE A 34 -9.19 14.42 7.39
CA PHE A 34 -7.90 13.74 7.26
C PHE A 34 -7.76 13.04 5.91
N ALA A 35 -8.86 12.51 5.37
CA ALA A 35 -8.91 11.99 4.01
C ALA A 35 -8.58 13.09 2.99
N GLY A 36 -9.12 14.29 3.17
CA GLY A 36 -8.83 15.47 2.34
C GLY A 36 -7.37 15.91 2.42
N VAL A 37 -6.78 15.91 3.62
CA VAL A 37 -5.34 16.18 3.81
C VAL A 37 -4.49 15.14 3.08
N TYR A 38 -4.86 13.86 3.17
CA TYR A 38 -4.16 12.81 2.43
C TYR A 38 -4.24 13.03 0.92
N ALA A 39 -5.43 13.32 0.39
CA ALA A 39 -5.65 13.57 -1.03
C ALA A 39 -4.84 14.77 -1.53
N TYR A 40 -4.83 15.87 -0.78
CA TYR A 40 -4.02 17.05 -1.09
C TYR A 40 -2.52 16.74 -1.14
N LEU A 41 -2.00 16.02 -0.14
CA LEU A 41 -0.59 15.63 -0.10
C LEU A 41 -0.24 14.66 -1.23
N LEU A 42 -1.13 13.74 -1.55
CA LEU A 42 -0.95 12.81 -2.66
C LEU A 42 -0.84 13.57 -3.98
N GLU A 43 -1.75 14.49 -4.25
CA GLU A 43 -1.72 15.35 -5.45
C GLU A 43 -0.40 16.14 -5.53
N LYS A 44 -0.04 16.80 -4.42
CA LYS A 44 1.20 17.60 -4.32
C LYS A 44 2.46 16.80 -4.63
N TYR A 45 2.54 15.56 -4.16
CA TYR A 45 3.75 14.73 -4.27
C TYR A 45 3.68 13.63 -5.32
N ALA A 46 2.54 13.43 -6.02
CA ALA A 46 2.34 12.30 -6.94
C ALA A 46 3.39 12.26 -8.06
N LYS A 47 3.73 13.41 -8.67
CA LYS A 47 4.75 13.50 -9.70
C LYS A 47 6.13 13.13 -9.15
N PHE A 48 6.55 13.74 -8.04
CA PHE A 48 7.80 13.42 -7.37
C PHE A 48 7.88 11.92 -7.01
N LEU A 49 6.82 11.35 -6.46
CA LEU A 49 6.77 9.95 -6.08
C LEU A 49 6.86 9.00 -7.29
N ALA A 50 6.29 9.38 -8.43
CA ALA A 50 6.41 8.62 -9.67
C ALA A 50 7.83 8.67 -10.24
N ASP A 51 8.42 9.87 -10.30
CA ASP A 51 9.70 10.12 -10.94
C ASP A 51 10.91 9.67 -10.08
N SER A 52 10.76 9.70 -8.76
CA SER A 52 11.84 9.38 -7.80
C SER A 52 11.95 7.90 -7.42
N ARG A 53 11.12 7.03 -8.01
CA ARG A 53 11.21 5.61 -7.72
C ARG A 53 12.51 5.04 -8.29
N PRO A 54 13.39 4.46 -7.45
CA PRO A 54 14.60 3.84 -7.96
C PRO A 54 14.24 2.69 -8.91
N PRO A 55 14.96 2.53 -10.03
CA PRO A 55 14.80 1.38 -10.89
C PRO A 55 15.02 0.11 -10.06
N LYS A 56 14.26 -0.94 -10.35
CA LYS A 56 14.45 -2.22 -9.68
C LYS A 56 15.82 -2.77 -10.03
N SER A 57 16.64 -2.99 -9.03
CA SER A 57 17.80 -3.86 -9.14
C SER A 57 17.38 -5.26 -8.72
N TYR A 58 17.37 -6.19 -9.64
CA TYR A 58 17.28 -7.62 -9.34
C TYR A 58 18.62 -8.26 -9.69
N LYS A 59 19.30 -8.84 -8.72
CA LYS A 59 20.62 -9.45 -8.87
C LYS A 59 21.70 -8.52 -9.48
N GLY A 60 21.65 -7.21 -9.15
CA GLY A 60 22.63 -6.25 -9.63
C GLY A 60 22.41 -5.74 -11.06
N GLN A 61 21.35 -6.16 -11.76
CA GLN A 61 20.98 -5.64 -13.05
C GLN A 61 19.86 -4.60 -12.90
N THR A 62 20.08 -3.40 -13.44
CA THR A 62 19.03 -2.38 -13.56
C THR A 62 18.06 -2.80 -14.65
N HIS A 63 16.81 -2.97 -14.30
CA HIS A 63 15.75 -3.31 -15.25
C HIS A 63 15.10 -2.02 -15.75
N GLU A 64 15.13 -1.78 -17.05
CA GLU A 64 14.37 -0.69 -17.65
C GLU A 64 12.87 -0.95 -17.47
N PRO A 65 12.09 0.05 -17.00
CA PRO A 65 10.67 -0.14 -16.81
C PRO A 65 9.97 -0.32 -18.17
N LYS A 66 9.16 -1.36 -18.26
CA LYS A 66 8.32 -1.60 -19.46
C LYS A 66 7.19 -0.57 -19.53
N ASP A 67 6.70 -0.29 -20.72
CA ASP A 67 5.66 0.73 -20.92
C ASP A 67 4.38 0.44 -20.12
N TRP A 68 3.99 -0.82 -20.01
CA TRP A 68 2.83 -1.20 -19.22
C TRP A 68 2.99 -0.94 -17.70
N GLU A 69 4.21 -0.83 -17.17
CA GLU A 69 4.46 -0.52 -15.77
C GLU A 69 4.05 0.91 -15.40
N LYS A 70 4.10 1.84 -16.34
CA LYS A 70 3.76 3.26 -16.12
C LYS A 70 2.31 3.44 -15.67
N LEU A 71 1.42 2.57 -16.16
CA LEU A 71 0.00 2.56 -15.82
C LEU A 71 -0.41 1.27 -15.10
N LEU A 72 0.52 0.67 -14.36
CA LEU A 72 0.23 -0.50 -13.54
C LEU A 72 -0.36 -0.09 -12.19
N TYR A 73 -1.53 -0.61 -11.91
CA TYR A 73 -2.25 -0.47 -10.65
C TYR A 73 -2.42 -1.82 -9.97
N MET A 74 -2.42 -1.81 -8.65
CA MET A 74 -2.74 -2.97 -7.83
C MET A 74 -3.87 -2.62 -6.91
N MET A 75 -4.77 -3.57 -6.70
CA MET A 75 -5.88 -3.44 -5.77
C MET A 75 -5.89 -4.62 -4.82
N ASP A 76 -6.00 -4.31 -3.53
CA ASP A 76 -6.13 -5.31 -2.48
C ASP A 76 -6.76 -4.68 -1.24
N SER A 77 -7.06 -5.51 -0.23
CA SER A 77 -7.53 -5.06 1.07
C SER A 77 -6.72 -5.68 2.19
N THR A 78 -6.57 -4.92 3.27
CA THR A 78 -6.02 -5.45 4.51
C THR A 78 -6.99 -5.25 5.65
N THR A 79 -7.05 -6.22 6.56
CA THR A 79 -7.85 -6.10 7.78
C THR A 79 -6.98 -5.58 8.92
N ILE A 80 -7.46 -4.53 9.57
CA ILE A 80 -6.97 -4.05 10.85
C ILE A 80 -7.85 -4.71 11.91
N THR A 81 -7.25 -5.60 12.72
CA THR A 81 -7.96 -6.27 13.80
C THR A 81 -8.14 -5.30 14.97
N LEU A 82 -9.37 -5.16 15.44
CA LEU A 82 -9.74 -4.33 16.58
C LEU A 82 -9.93 -5.21 17.81
N PHE A 83 -9.91 -4.60 19.00
CA PHE A 83 -10.20 -5.31 20.24
C PHE A 83 -11.63 -5.86 20.24
N ASP A 84 -11.86 -6.95 20.98
CA ASP A 84 -13.12 -7.71 20.98
C ASP A 84 -14.37 -6.87 21.32
N ASN A 85 -14.21 -5.67 21.90
CA ASN A 85 -15.30 -4.78 22.32
C ASN A 85 -15.63 -3.68 21.30
N ILE A 86 -14.80 -3.46 20.29
CA ILE A 86 -14.97 -2.40 19.27
C ILE A 86 -15.51 -3.01 18.00
N LEU A 87 -16.59 -2.42 17.47
CA LEU A 87 -17.29 -2.92 16.28
C LEU A 87 -17.84 -4.35 16.44
N LYS A 88 -18.42 -4.65 17.61
CA LYS A 88 -19.17 -5.90 17.83
C LYS A 88 -20.25 -6.06 16.75
N GLY A 89 -20.19 -7.15 16.00
CA GLY A 89 -21.15 -7.47 14.95
C GLY A 89 -20.63 -7.30 13.53
N VAL A 90 -19.47 -6.71 13.33
CA VAL A 90 -18.90 -6.37 12.02
C VAL A 90 -17.73 -7.28 11.61
N GLY A 91 -17.30 -8.20 12.46
CA GLY A 91 -16.18 -9.10 12.22
C GLY A 91 -16.58 -10.41 11.56
N ARG A 92 -15.63 -11.02 10.80
CA ARG A 92 -15.73 -12.40 10.33
C ARG A 92 -15.93 -13.33 11.54
N HIS A 93 -16.88 -14.28 11.45
CA HIS A 93 -16.95 -15.37 12.40
C HIS A 93 -15.69 -16.23 12.29
N PRO A 94 -14.78 -16.25 13.27
CA PRO A 94 -13.71 -17.24 13.26
C PRO A 94 -14.30 -18.62 13.51
N LYS A 95 -13.63 -19.66 13.03
CA LYS A 95 -14.01 -21.07 13.30
C LYS A 95 -14.10 -21.38 14.81
N SER A 96 -13.50 -20.56 15.66
CA SER A 96 -13.49 -20.63 17.14
C SER A 96 -14.67 -19.96 17.84
N GLY A 97 -15.66 -19.44 17.12
CA GLY A 97 -16.91 -18.89 17.70
C GLY A 97 -16.82 -17.49 18.34
N LYS A 98 -15.65 -16.89 18.50
CA LYS A 98 -15.50 -15.52 19.03
C LYS A 98 -15.49 -14.49 17.90
N LYS A 99 -16.46 -13.58 17.90
CA LYS A 99 -16.49 -12.44 16.97
C LYS A 99 -15.41 -11.43 17.35
N LYS A 100 -14.41 -11.26 16.49
CA LYS A 100 -13.46 -10.15 16.59
C LYS A 100 -13.91 -8.99 15.71
N GLY A 101 -13.95 -7.79 16.26
CA GLY A 101 -14.14 -6.56 15.50
C GLY A 101 -12.98 -6.37 14.51
N GLY A 102 -13.26 -5.74 13.39
CA GLY A 102 -12.23 -5.44 12.41
C GLY A 102 -12.68 -4.37 11.41
N MET A 103 -11.74 -3.55 11.00
CA MET A 103 -11.90 -2.61 9.91
C MET A 103 -11.09 -3.09 8.71
N LYS A 104 -11.66 -3.01 7.54
CA LYS A 104 -10.99 -3.33 6.29
C LYS A 104 -10.57 -2.05 5.58
N VAL A 105 -9.31 -1.98 5.21
CA VAL A 105 -8.74 -0.91 4.41
C VAL A 105 -8.58 -1.45 2.99
N HIS A 106 -9.43 -1.01 2.10
CA HIS A 106 -9.33 -1.28 0.67
C HIS A 106 -8.45 -0.23 0.01
N THR A 107 -7.57 -0.65 -0.86
CA THR A 107 -6.55 0.22 -1.42
C THR A 107 -6.36 -0.05 -2.90
N VAL A 108 -6.29 1.02 -3.69
CA VAL A 108 -5.71 1.00 -5.03
C VAL A 108 -4.40 1.75 -4.99
N MET A 109 -3.33 1.13 -5.47
CA MET A 109 -1.99 1.69 -5.51
C MET A 109 -1.46 1.67 -6.93
N LYS A 110 -0.95 2.80 -7.43
CA LYS A 110 -0.17 2.85 -8.67
C LYS A 110 1.25 2.39 -8.38
N TYR A 111 1.76 1.45 -9.19
CA TYR A 111 3.03 0.78 -8.95
C TYR A 111 4.21 1.76 -8.77
N HIS A 112 4.38 2.73 -9.67
CA HIS A 112 5.46 3.71 -9.60
C HIS A 112 5.33 4.69 -8.43
N VAL A 113 4.11 5.06 -8.05
CA VAL A 113 3.87 5.97 -6.92
C VAL A 113 4.20 5.28 -5.59
N GLY A 114 3.78 4.03 -5.42
CA GLY A 114 4.14 3.20 -4.26
C GLY A 114 3.44 3.53 -2.95
N VAL A 115 2.44 4.44 -2.99
CA VAL A 115 1.54 4.75 -1.88
C VAL A 115 0.09 4.60 -2.35
N PRO A 116 -0.88 4.44 -1.43
CA PRO A 116 -2.29 4.37 -1.79
C PRO A 116 -2.76 5.58 -2.59
N MET A 117 -3.45 5.36 -3.70
CA MET A 117 -4.10 6.41 -4.49
C MET A 117 -5.60 6.50 -4.17
N VAL A 118 -6.23 5.36 -3.92
CA VAL A 118 -7.61 5.27 -3.47
C VAL A 118 -7.62 4.45 -2.18
N VAL A 119 -8.31 4.95 -1.18
CA VAL A 119 -8.48 4.27 0.11
C VAL A 119 -9.95 4.31 0.49
N GLN A 120 -10.52 3.14 0.77
CA GLN A 120 -11.87 3.02 1.30
C GLN A 120 -11.83 2.21 2.60
N LEU A 121 -12.40 2.79 3.65
CA LEU A 121 -12.50 2.16 4.97
C LEU A 121 -13.88 1.53 5.13
N THR A 122 -13.94 0.24 5.38
CA THR A 122 -15.20 -0.49 5.55
C THR A 122 -15.13 -1.42 6.75
N SER A 123 -16.27 -1.96 7.13
CA SER A 123 -16.28 -3.04 8.11
C SER A 123 -15.61 -4.30 7.55
N ALA A 124 -14.96 -5.08 8.41
CA ALA A 124 -14.31 -6.33 8.00
C ALA A 124 -15.29 -7.37 7.41
N ALA A 125 -16.59 -7.22 7.65
CA ALA A 125 -17.64 -8.09 7.11
C ALA A 125 -17.95 -7.80 5.63
N LYS A 126 -17.63 -6.59 5.12
CA LYS A 126 -17.91 -6.24 3.71
C LYS A 126 -17.00 -7.04 2.77
N HIS A 127 -17.59 -7.64 1.74
CA HIS A 127 -16.84 -8.43 0.76
C HIS A 127 -15.97 -7.55 -0.14
N ASP A 128 -14.80 -8.04 -0.50
CA ASP A 128 -13.77 -7.31 -1.26
C ASP A 128 -14.24 -6.89 -2.66
N HIS A 129 -15.07 -7.69 -3.33
CA HIS A 129 -15.51 -7.42 -4.69
C HIS A 129 -16.33 -6.13 -4.86
N TYR A 130 -16.90 -5.58 -3.77
CA TYR A 130 -17.64 -4.30 -3.86
C TYR A 130 -16.74 -3.13 -4.25
N LEU A 131 -15.46 -3.13 -3.86
CA LEU A 131 -14.56 -2.06 -4.24
C LEU A 131 -14.34 -1.99 -5.75
N LEU A 132 -14.29 -3.14 -6.44
CA LEU A 132 -14.02 -3.15 -7.88
C LEU A 132 -15.07 -2.37 -8.68
N LYS A 133 -16.32 -2.26 -8.17
CA LYS A 133 -17.40 -1.47 -8.79
C LYS A 133 -17.16 0.04 -8.74
N GLU A 134 -16.43 0.49 -7.74
CA GLU A 134 -16.18 1.92 -7.47
C GLU A 134 -14.84 2.40 -8.05
N VAL A 135 -14.03 1.47 -8.54
CA VAL A 135 -12.70 1.81 -9.10
C VAL A 135 -12.82 2.12 -10.58
N HIS A 136 -12.50 3.35 -10.94
CA HIS A 136 -12.34 3.81 -12.32
C HIS A 136 -10.88 4.20 -12.56
N LEU A 137 -10.28 3.63 -13.59
CA LEU A 137 -8.87 3.86 -13.94
C LEU A 137 -8.79 4.49 -15.32
N PRO A 138 -7.72 5.24 -15.61
CA PRO A 138 -7.50 5.78 -16.95
C PRO A 138 -7.46 4.66 -18.00
N LYS A 139 -7.99 4.94 -19.19
CA LYS A 139 -7.88 4.02 -20.35
C LYS A 139 -6.41 3.64 -20.60
N GLY A 140 -6.16 2.38 -20.90
CA GLY A 140 -4.82 1.83 -21.08
C GLY A 140 -4.14 1.38 -19.77
N SER A 141 -4.81 1.51 -18.61
CA SER A 141 -4.30 1.02 -17.34
C SER A 141 -4.27 -0.51 -17.29
N ASN A 142 -3.33 -1.02 -16.51
CA ASN A 142 -3.19 -2.44 -16.18
C ASN A 142 -3.50 -2.62 -14.68
N LEU A 143 -4.46 -3.46 -14.34
CA LEU A 143 -4.92 -3.68 -12.99
C LEU A 143 -4.60 -5.11 -12.54
N ALA A 144 -3.64 -5.27 -11.62
CA ALA A 144 -3.33 -6.53 -10.98
C ALA A 144 -4.16 -6.70 -9.69
N ILE A 145 -4.97 -7.76 -9.62
CA ILE A 145 -5.90 -8.02 -8.50
C ILE A 145 -5.82 -9.46 -7.99
N ASP A 146 -6.18 -9.65 -6.71
CA ASP A 146 -6.34 -10.99 -6.17
C ASP A 146 -7.61 -11.67 -6.72
N ARG A 147 -7.58 -12.99 -6.76
CA ARG A 147 -8.73 -13.81 -7.19
C ARG A 147 -9.99 -13.59 -6.36
N ALA A 148 -9.90 -13.01 -5.16
CA ALA A 148 -11.06 -12.67 -4.34
C ALA A 148 -11.98 -11.65 -5.04
N TYR A 149 -11.40 -10.80 -5.89
CA TYR A 149 -12.10 -9.73 -6.62
C TYR A 149 -12.76 -10.19 -7.93
N ILE A 150 -12.66 -11.45 -8.32
CA ILE A 150 -13.25 -11.95 -9.58
C ILE A 150 -14.76 -11.72 -9.60
N ASP A 151 -15.18 -10.86 -10.51
CA ASP A 151 -16.55 -10.54 -10.86
C ASP A 151 -16.62 -10.30 -12.38
N ILE A 152 -17.30 -11.19 -13.10
CA ILE A 152 -17.32 -11.20 -14.57
C ILE A 152 -17.99 -9.95 -15.13
N ALA A 153 -19.01 -9.42 -14.46
CA ALA A 153 -19.66 -8.18 -14.89
C ALA A 153 -18.71 -6.97 -14.78
N GLN A 154 -17.90 -6.95 -13.71
CA GLN A 154 -16.90 -5.89 -13.56
C GLN A 154 -15.74 -6.06 -14.54
N PHE A 155 -15.38 -7.29 -14.89
CA PHE A 155 -14.35 -7.55 -15.91
C PHE A 155 -14.80 -7.10 -17.30
N GLN A 156 -16.08 -7.28 -17.62
CA GLN A 156 -16.66 -6.73 -18.85
C GLN A 156 -16.59 -5.21 -18.85
N ARG A 157 -17.02 -4.55 -17.75
CA ARG A 157 -16.93 -3.09 -17.59
C ARG A 157 -15.49 -2.58 -17.77
N LEU A 158 -14.51 -3.21 -17.11
CA LEU A 158 -13.10 -2.84 -17.26
C LEU A 158 -12.64 -2.94 -18.71
N SER A 159 -13.08 -3.98 -19.42
CA SER A 159 -12.75 -4.16 -20.84
C SER A 159 -13.35 -3.05 -21.70
N GLU A 160 -14.60 -2.66 -21.45
CA GLU A 160 -15.28 -1.55 -22.13
C GLU A 160 -14.62 -0.19 -21.85
N GLU A 161 -14.13 0.01 -20.61
CA GLU A 161 -13.37 1.19 -20.22
C GLU A 161 -11.93 1.19 -20.77
N GLY A 162 -11.51 0.10 -21.45
CA GLY A 162 -10.16 -0.06 -21.97
C GLY A 162 -9.10 -0.27 -20.90
N VAL A 163 -9.48 -0.85 -19.77
CA VAL A 163 -8.59 -1.23 -18.67
C VAL A 163 -8.27 -2.73 -18.76
N CYS A 164 -6.99 -3.05 -18.81
CA CYS A 164 -6.52 -4.43 -18.73
C CYS A 164 -6.53 -4.91 -17.28
N TYR A 165 -7.05 -6.10 -17.02
CA TYR A 165 -6.90 -6.76 -15.73
C TYR A 165 -6.03 -8.02 -15.83
N VAL A 166 -5.33 -8.35 -14.74
CA VAL A 166 -4.61 -9.61 -14.56
C VAL A 166 -4.90 -10.16 -13.17
N THR A 167 -5.39 -11.40 -13.11
CA THR A 167 -5.70 -12.07 -11.86
C THR A 167 -5.40 -13.56 -11.92
N LYS A 168 -5.24 -14.21 -10.76
CA LYS A 168 -5.19 -15.65 -10.66
C LYS A 168 -6.61 -16.25 -10.74
N MET A 169 -6.81 -17.23 -11.61
CA MET A 169 -8.12 -17.83 -11.80
C MET A 169 -8.56 -18.68 -10.59
N LYS A 170 -9.86 -18.65 -10.26
CA LYS A 170 -10.50 -19.58 -9.32
C LYS A 170 -10.78 -20.90 -9.99
N LYS A 171 -10.59 -22.03 -9.29
CA LYS A 171 -10.81 -23.38 -9.82
C LYS A 171 -12.28 -23.69 -10.18
N ASN A 172 -13.22 -23.03 -9.54
CA ASN A 172 -14.65 -23.27 -9.67
C ASN A 172 -15.37 -22.37 -10.68
N LEU A 173 -14.62 -21.61 -11.50
CA LEU A 173 -15.22 -20.80 -12.56
C LEU A 173 -15.63 -21.70 -13.72
N LYS A 174 -16.89 -21.56 -14.19
CA LYS A 174 -17.39 -22.20 -15.40
C LYS A 174 -17.10 -21.29 -16.59
N TYR A 175 -16.53 -21.85 -17.63
CA TYR A 175 -16.20 -21.17 -18.89
C TYR A 175 -16.22 -22.15 -20.04
N GLU A 176 -16.37 -21.63 -21.25
CA GLU A 176 -16.21 -22.34 -22.51
C GLU A 176 -14.84 -22.03 -23.10
N VAL A 177 -14.16 -23.02 -23.64
CA VAL A 177 -12.88 -22.83 -24.36
C VAL A 177 -13.22 -22.60 -25.82
N LEU A 178 -12.88 -21.45 -26.36
CA LEU A 178 -13.09 -21.09 -27.78
C LEU A 178 -11.88 -21.50 -28.62
N GLU A 179 -10.68 -21.23 -28.11
CA GLU A 179 -9.41 -21.52 -28.79
C GLU A 179 -8.40 -22.01 -27.75
N SER A 180 -7.50 -22.91 -28.14
CA SER A 180 -6.46 -23.44 -27.25
C SER A 180 -5.18 -23.73 -28.02
N VAL A 181 -4.06 -23.20 -27.52
CA VAL A 181 -2.72 -23.44 -28.07
C VAL A 181 -1.81 -23.91 -26.92
N THR A 182 -1.07 -24.98 -27.17
CA THR A 182 -0.10 -25.53 -26.21
C THR A 182 1.32 -25.24 -26.70
N TYR A 183 2.12 -24.66 -25.85
CA TYR A 183 3.51 -24.31 -26.14
C TYR A 183 4.46 -25.28 -25.43
N VAL A 184 5.40 -25.80 -26.20
CA VAL A 184 6.37 -26.81 -25.74
C VAL A 184 7.78 -26.28 -26.01
N ASN A 185 8.67 -26.45 -25.03
CA ASN A 185 10.07 -26.09 -25.23
C ASN A 185 10.83 -27.14 -26.06
N PRO A 186 12.07 -26.86 -26.54
CA PRO A 186 12.86 -27.82 -27.33
C PRO A 186 13.14 -29.17 -26.64
N LYS A 187 12.94 -29.26 -25.31
CA LYS A 187 13.08 -30.50 -24.53
C LYS A 187 11.80 -31.31 -24.40
N GLY A 188 10.71 -30.88 -25.07
CA GLY A 188 9.40 -31.58 -24.99
C GLY A 188 8.57 -31.24 -23.74
N PHE A 189 8.99 -30.27 -22.92
CA PHE A 189 8.23 -29.86 -21.74
C PHE A 189 7.21 -28.78 -22.10
N VAL A 190 5.93 -28.96 -21.69
CA VAL A 190 4.89 -27.95 -21.86
C VAL A 190 5.21 -26.74 -20.96
N THR A 191 5.45 -25.59 -21.55
CA THR A 191 5.75 -24.36 -20.84
C THR A 191 4.48 -23.63 -20.42
N HIS A 192 3.51 -23.54 -21.33
CA HIS A 192 2.20 -22.93 -21.03
C HIS A 192 1.13 -23.39 -22.02
N ILE A 193 -0.11 -23.27 -21.58
CA ILE A 193 -1.31 -23.42 -22.41
C ILE A 193 -2.00 -22.07 -22.45
N ASP A 194 -2.24 -21.56 -23.66
CA ASP A 194 -2.88 -20.28 -23.92
C ASP A 194 -4.25 -20.51 -24.53
N GLN A 195 -5.29 -19.99 -23.88
CA GLN A 195 -6.67 -20.25 -24.25
C GLN A 195 -7.48 -18.95 -24.32
N LYS A 196 -8.28 -18.81 -25.38
CA LYS A 196 -9.39 -17.88 -25.39
C LYS A 196 -10.61 -18.57 -24.78
N VAL A 197 -11.16 -17.96 -23.75
CA VAL A 197 -12.28 -18.51 -22.99
C VAL A 197 -13.43 -17.53 -22.91
N ARG A 198 -14.66 -18.06 -22.86
CA ARG A 198 -15.89 -17.28 -22.71
C ARG A 198 -16.57 -17.62 -21.40
N PHE A 199 -16.91 -16.58 -20.67
CA PHE A 199 -17.77 -16.63 -19.49
C PHE A 199 -19.17 -16.19 -19.88
N THR A 200 -20.19 -16.97 -19.52
CA THR A 200 -21.61 -16.66 -19.75
C THR A 200 -22.35 -16.63 -18.41
N ARG A 201 -23.04 -15.55 -18.13
CA ARG A 201 -23.90 -15.41 -16.95
C ARG A 201 -25.20 -14.70 -17.34
N GLY A 202 -26.26 -15.47 -17.59
CA GLY A 202 -27.49 -14.93 -18.18
C GLY A 202 -27.18 -14.36 -19.58
N GLU A 203 -27.54 -13.11 -19.80
CA GLU A 203 -27.27 -12.42 -21.06
C GLU A 203 -25.84 -11.86 -21.16
N LEU A 204 -25.11 -11.81 -20.03
CA LEU A 204 -23.75 -11.30 -19.99
C LEU A 204 -22.77 -12.33 -20.56
N THR A 205 -22.01 -11.93 -21.57
CA THR A 205 -20.86 -12.70 -22.09
C THR A 205 -19.59 -11.88 -21.98
N HIS A 206 -18.51 -12.54 -21.56
CA HIS A 206 -17.19 -11.92 -21.44
C HIS A 206 -16.11 -12.85 -21.96
N ASP A 207 -15.37 -12.41 -22.98
CA ASP A 207 -14.25 -13.13 -23.52
C ASP A 207 -12.96 -12.73 -22.79
N ALA A 208 -12.18 -13.71 -22.39
CA ALA A 208 -10.93 -13.53 -21.68
C ALA A 208 -9.87 -14.50 -22.17
N ARG A 209 -8.62 -14.17 -21.89
CA ARG A 209 -7.46 -15.02 -22.12
C ARG A 209 -7.09 -15.73 -20.83
N ARG A 210 -7.04 -17.04 -20.87
CA ARG A 210 -6.62 -17.93 -19.79
C ARG A 210 -5.24 -18.50 -20.14
N VAL A 211 -4.26 -18.22 -19.28
CA VAL A 211 -2.89 -18.72 -19.46
C VAL A 211 -2.55 -19.63 -18.29
N GLU A 212 -2.28 -20.91 -18.59
CA GLU A 212 -1.82 -21.88 -17.61
C GLU A 212 -0.32 -22.12 -17.79
N ILE A 213 0.46 -21.75 -16.78
CA ILE A 213 1.92 -21.72 -16.82
C ILE A 213 2.45 -22.88 -15.99
N PHE A 214 3.37 -23.64 -16.57
CA PHE A 214 4.02 -24.79 -15.96
C PHE A 214 5.48 -24.47 -15.68
N GLU A 215 5.92 -24.67 -14.46
CA GLU A 215 7.32 -24.61 -14.04
C GLU A 215 7.72 -25.97 -13.47
N GLU A 216 8.96 -26.39 -13.74
CA GLU A 216 9.48 -27.63 -13.18
C GLU A 216 9.35 -27.64 -11.65
N LYS A 217 8.84 -28.76 -11.10
CA LYS A 217 8.66 -28.99 -9.65
C LYS A 217 7.70 -28.03 -8.93
N LYS A 218 6.95 -27.19 -9.65
CA LYS A 218 5.95 -26.30 -9.06
C LYS A 218 4.54 -26.64 -9.55
N LYS A 219 3.53 -26.26 -8.75
CA LYS A 219 2.13 -26.36 -9.18
C LYS A 219 1.85 -25.34 -10.27
N PRO A 220 1.07 -25.72 -11.31
CA PRO A 220 0.68 -24.80 -12.37
C PRO A 220 0.00 -23.54 -11.82
N VAL A 221 0.28 -22.41 -12.45
CA VAL A 221 -0.37 -21.14 -12.17
C VAL A 221 -1.28 -20.79 -13.32
N VAL A 222 -2.57 -20.58 -13.01
CA VAL A 222 -3.56 -20.17 -14.01
C VAL A 222 -3.88 -18.71 -13.83
N LEU A 223 -3.55 -17.90 -14.83
CA LEU A 223 -3.83 -16.46 -14.89
C LEU A 223 -4.97 -16.19 -15.87
N LEU A 224 -5.74 -15.15 -15.58
CA LEU A 224 -6.85 -14.65 -16.39
C LEU A 224 -6.66 -13.18 -16.67
N THR A 225 -6.84 -12.77 -17.93
CA THR A 225 -6.70 -11.38 -18.40
C THR A 225 -7.64 -11.11 -19.57
N ASN A 226 -7.97 -9.87 -19.85
CA ASN A 226 -8.62 -9.43 -21.09
C ASN A 226 -7.61 -8.92 -22.13
N ASN A 227 -6.30 -9.05 -21.88
CA ASN A 227 -5.28 -8.63 -22.84
C ASN A 227 -4.76 -9.84 -23.64
N PHE A 228 -5.00 -9.82 -24.93
CA PHE A 228 -4.57 -10.86 -25.85
C PHE A 228 -3.19 -10.61 -26.49
N ASN A 229 -2.62 -9.42 -26.30
CA ASN A 229 -1.38 -8.99 -26.96
C ASN A 229 -0.14 -9.12 -26.05
N PHE A 230 -0.30 -9.17 -24.74
CA PHE A 230 0.84 -9.32 -23.82
C PHE A 230 1.51 -10.67 -23.97
N SER A 231 2.84 -10.70 -23.80
CA SER A 231 3.56 -11.96 -23.65
C SER A 231 3.13 -12.67 -22.34
N VAL A 232 3.34 -13.99 -22.27
CA VAL A 232 3.05 -14.75 -21.05
C VAL A 232 3.93 -14.29 -19.90
N GLU A 233 5.15 -13.88 -20.22
CA GLU A 233 6.11 -13.30 -19.28
C GLU A 233 5.60 -11.97 -18.70
N ASP A 234 5.04 -11.09 -19.53
CA ASP A 234 4.46 -9.82 -19.07
C ASP A 234 3.24 -10.05 -18.15
N ILE A 235 2.33 -10.95 -18.54
CA ILE A 235 1.17 -11.32 -17.71
C ILE A 235 1.62 -11.87 -16.35
N SER A 236 2.63 -12.74 -16.35
CA SER A 236 3.21 -13.31 -15.13
C SER A 236 3.85 -12.23 -14.26
N GLU A 237 4.58 -11.31 -14.88
CA GLU A 237 5.25 -10.23 -14.17
C GLU A 237 4.25 -9.24 -13.57
N ILE A 238 3.23 -8.82 -14.31
CA ILE A 238 2.14 -7.97 -13.83
C ILE A 238 1.50 -8.61 -12.60
N TYR A 239 1.17 -9.90 -12.64
CA TYR A 239 0.58 -10.59 -11.51
C TYR A 239 1.55 -10.70 -10.33
N ARG A 240 2.83 -10.95 -10.57
CA ARG A 240 3.88 -10.98 -9.54
C ARG A 240 4.03 -9.64 -8.84
N LEU A 241 3.97 -8.53 -9.58
CA LEU A 241 4.09 -7.19 -9.04
C LEU A 241 2.95 -6.80 -8.10
N ARG A 242 1.80 -7.48 -8.16
CA ARG A 242 0.70 -7.33 -7.20
C ARG A 242 1.18 -7.42 -5.74
N TRP A 243 2.21 -8.22 -5.46
CA TRP A 243 2.80 -8.35 -4.11
C TRP A 243 3.35 -7.04 -3.54
N ALA A 244 3.54 -6.01 -4.36
CA ALA A 244 3.98 -4.71 -3.86
C ALA A 244 2.96 -4.07 -2.90
N ILE A 245 1.65 -4.31 -3.10
CA ILE A 245 0.62 -3.81 -2.18
C ILE A 245 0.62 -4.58 -0.84
N GLU A 246 0.92 -5.86 -0.84
CA GLU A 246 1.09 -6.64 0.39
C GLU A 246 2.33 -6.16 1.18
N SER A 247 3.40 -5.81 0.47
CA SER A 247 4.61 -5.21 1.05
C SER A 247 4.31 -3.85 1.68
N LEU A 248 3.46 -3.02 1.06
CA LEU A 248 2.97 -1.78 1.64
C LEU A 248 2.20 -2.04 2.93
N TYR A 249 1.28 -3.00 2.95
CA TYR A 249 0.53 -3.33 4.15
C TYR A 249 1.42 -3.86 5.29
N LYS A 250 2.43 -4.65 4.95
CA LYS A 250 3.44 -5.09 5.91
C LYS A 250 4.21 -3.89 6.48
N GLN A 251 4.65 -2.97 5.62
CA GLN A 251 5.33 -1.75 6.01
C GLN A 251 4.48 -0.90 6.96
N LEU A 252 3.19 -0.69 6.66
CA LEU A 252 2.27 0.05 7.50
C LEU A 252 2.11 -0.61 8.88
N LYS A 253 1.86 -1.93 8.92
CA LYS A 253 1.64 -2.66 10.18
C LYS A 253 2.90 -2.76 11.04
N GLN A 254 4.09 -2.81 10.45
CA GLN A 254 5.36 -2.91 11.19
C GLN A 254 5.83 -1.57 11.74
N ASN A 255 5.60 -0.48 11.02
CA ASN A 255 6.17 0.82 11.36
C ASN A 255 5.20 1.77 12.06
N PHE A 256 3.91 1.47 12.06
CA PHE A 256 2.89 2.35 12.66
C PHE A 256 1.96 1.57 13.61
N PRO A 257 1.41 2.23 14.66
CA PRO A 257 0.62 1.58 15.70
C PRO A 257 -0.82 1.28 15.23
N LEU A 258 -0.98 0.40 14.23
CA LEU A 258 -2.30 -0.04 13.73
C LEU A 258 -2.92 -1.19 14.55
N HIS A 259 -2.31 -1.59 15.63
CA HIS A 259 -2.80 -2.60 16.59
C HIS A 259 -3.21 -1.98 17.93
N PHE A 260 -3.01 -0.68 18.10
CA PHE A 260 -3.39 0.08 19.29
C PHE A 260 -4.06 1.39 18.86
N PHE A 261 -5.27 1.64 19.36
CA PHE A 261 -6.03 2.84 19.03
C PHE A 261 -6.22 3.73 20.24
N TYR A 262 -6.12 5.04 20.04
CA TYR A 262 -6.26 6.05 21.08
C TYR A 262 -7.73 6.40 21.38
N GLY A 263 -8.68 5.88 20.63
CA GLY A 263 -10.11 6.06 20.81
C GLY A 263 -10.89 4.83 20.36
N ASP A 264 -12.09 4.67 20.90
CA ASP A 264 -12.93 3.48 20.72
C ASP A 264 -14.03 3.69 19.67
N SER A 265 -14.25 4.92 19.22
CA SER A 265 -15.24 5.21 18.19
C SER A 265 -14.73 4.81 16.81
N ILE A 266 -15.65 4.43 15.92
CA ILE A 266 -15.32 4.13 14.50
C ILE A 266 -14.57 5.29 13.88
N ASN A 267 -15.06 6.52 14.12
CA ASN A 267 -14.45 7.73 13.59
C ASN A 267 -13.00 7.92 14.08
N ALA A 268 -12.72 7.68 15.37
CA ALA A 268 -11.37 7.77 15.91
C ALA A 268 -10.42 6.76 15.28
N ILE A 269 -10.89 5.54 15.03
CA ILE A 269 -10.12 4.49 14.36
C ILE A 269 -9.83 4.86 12.90
N GLN A 270 -10.82 5.41 12.21
CA GLN A 270 -10.66 5.91 10.83
C GLN A 270 -9.68 7.09 10.77
N ILE A 271 -9.80 8.05 11.68
CA ILE A 271 -8.85 9.18 11.78
C ILE A 271 -7.42 8.66 11.99
N GLN A 272 -7.20 7.74 12.95
CA GLN A 272 -5.86 7.20 13.19
C GLN A 272 -5.33 6.47 11.96
N THR A 273 -6.17 5.77 11.22
CA THR A 273 -5.78 5.11 9.97
C THR A 273 -5.35 6.13 8.92
N TRP A 274 -6.10 7.23 8.74
CA TRP A 274 -5.72 8.31 7.83
C TRP A 274 -4.40 8.97 8.25
N VAL A 275 -4.21 9.23 9.54
CA VAL A 275 -2.96 9.81 10.07
C VAL A 275 -1.76 8.89 9.78
N VAL A 276 -1.94 7.58 9.90
CA VAL A 276 -0.91 6.60 9.53
C VAL A 276 -0.60 6.65 8.02
N LEU A 277 -1.61 6.76 7.18
CA LEU A 277 -1.42 6.88 5.72
C LEU A 277 -0.71 8.19 5.35
N ILE A 278 -1.08 9.32 5.99
CA ILE A 278 -0.40 10.61 5.84
C ILE A 278 1.08 10.48 6.25
N ALA A 279 1.35 9.92 7.42
CA ALA A 279 2.71 9.73 7.91
C ALA A 279 3.53 8.83 6.95
N ASN A 280 2.94 7.73 6.48
CA ASN A 280 3.59 6.85 5.50
C ASN A 280 3.92 7.59 4.19
N LEU A 281 3.01 8.40 3.67
CA LEU A 281 3.23 9.21 2.47
C LEU A 281 4.41 10.18 2.67
N LEU A 282 4.38 10.96 3.75
CA LEU A 282 5.42 11.96 4.05
C LEU A 282 6.79 11.30 4.27
N ILE A 283 6.84 10.18 5.01
CA ILE A 283 8.10 9.44 5.22
C ILE A 283 8.58 8.81 3.91
N THR A 284 7.68 8.37 3.03
CA THR A 284 8.06 7.90 1.69
C THR A 284 8.69 9.02 0.86
N VAL A 285 8.13 10.22 0.91
CA VAL A 285 8.73 11.41 0.26
C VAL A 285 10.11 11.70 0.84
N LEU A 286 10.26 11.72 2.17
CA LEU A 286 11.56 11.90 2.83
C LEU A 286 12.56 10.82 2.41
N SER A 287 12.15 9.56 2.47
CA SER A 287 13.01 8.41 2.10
C SER A 287 13.53 8.49 0.67
N ARG A 288 12.72 9.01 -0.26
CA ARG A 288 13.11 9.15 -1.66
C ARG A 288 13.98 10.38 -1.94
N ASN A 289 14.00 11.35 -1.03
CA ASN A 289 14.92 12.49 -1.09
C ASN A 289 16.33 12.13 -0.56
N ILE A 290 16.45 11.07 0.26
CA ILE A 290 17.74 10.62 0.78
C ILE A 290 18.46 9.81 -0.31
N LYS A 291 19.64 10.23 -0.71
CA LYS A 291 20.46 9.55 -1.73
C LYS A 291 21.11 8.26 -1.21
N ARG A 292 21.40 8.24 0.11
CA ARG A 292 21.96 7.06 0.77
C ARG A 292 20.93 5.93 0.79
N ASN A 293 21.38 4.71 0.55
CA ASN A 293 20.51 3.54 0.62
C ASN A 293 20.14 3.24 2.09
N CYS A 294 18.91 3.58 2.47
CA CYS A 294 18.37 3.38 3.80
C CYS A 294 17.08 2.55 3.72
N ALA A 295 16.92 1.60 4.62
CA ALA A 295 15.65 0.89 4.76
C ALA A 295 14.56 1.85 5.26
N PHE A 296 13.32 1.70 4.79
CA PHE A 296 12.21 2.54 5.23
C PHE A 296 12.04 2.57 6.76
N SER A 297 12.21 1.44 7.43
CA SER A 297 12.15 1.34 8.90
C SER A 297 13.23 2.17 9.59
N GLN A 298 14.41 2.29 9.01
CA GLN A 298 15.48 3.16 9.53
C GLN A 298 15.06 4.62 9.44
N VAL A 299 14.51 5.06 8.31
CA VAL A 299 13.99 6.41 8.13
C VAL A 299 12.89 6.72 9.16
N VAL A 300 11.93 5.79 9.34
CA VAL A 300 10.88 5.92 10.38
C VAL A 300 11.47 6.08 11.77
N THR A 301 12.45 5.26 12.12
CA THR A 301 13.12 5.31 13.44
C THR A 301 13.83 6.65 13.64
N MET A 302 14.57 7.09 12.63
CA MET A 302 15.29 8.36 12.71
C MET A 302 14.34 9.55 12.78
N VAL A 303 13.24 9.56 12.00
CA VAL A 303 12.19 10.60 12.14
C VAL A 303 11.65 10.63 13.55
N ARG A 304 11.35 9.49 14.17
CA ARG A 304 10.86 9.43 15.56
C ARG A 304 11.85 10.02 16.57
N LEU A 305 13.14 9.75 16.37
CA LEU A 305 14.18 10.23 17.27
C LEU A 305 14.47 11.72 17.09
N THR A 306 14.39 12.22 15.86
CA THR A 306 14.82 13.59 15.53
C THR A 306 13.69 14.59 15.36
N LEU A 307 12.43 14.17 15.32
CA LEU A 307 11.26 15.03 15.08
C LEU A 307 11.19 16.22 16.06
N MET A 308 11.68 16.05 17.28
CA MET A 308 11.65 17.03 18.34
C MET A 308 12.93 17.92 18.38
N TYR A 309 13.82 17.78 17.40
CA TYR A 309 15.07 18.52 17.35
C TYR A 309 15.15 19.35 16.06
N TYR A 310 15.87 20.50 16.15
CA TYR A 310 16.15 21.36 14.99
C TYR A 310 17.32 20.78 14.19
N ILE A 311 17.07 19.70 13.46
CA ILE A 311 18.07 19.04 12.63
C ILE A 311 17.61 19.08 11.18
N ASP A 312 18.52 19.45 10.25
CA ASP A 312 18.30 19.17 8.84
C ASP A 312 18.36 17.66 8.62
N PHE A 313 17.18 17.05 8.59
CA PHE A 313 17.02 15.61 8.55
C PHE A 313 17.68 14.97 7.33
N ILE A 314 17.58 15.58 6.16
CA ILE A 314 18.17 15.03 4.93
C ILE A 314 19.69 15.04 5.01
N SER A 315 20.29 16.17 5.36
CA SER A 315 21.73 16.30 5.54
C SER A 315 22.26 15.34 6.61
N PHE A 316 21.52 15.18 7.71
CA PHE A 316 21.87 14.22 8.77
C PHE A 316 21.85 12.76 8.26
N MET A 317 20.82 12.37 7.51
CA MET A 317 20.73 11.00 6.99
C MET A 317 21.78 10.69 5.93
N GLU A 318 22.20 11.69 5.16
CA GLU A 318 23.26 11.52 4.14
C GLU A 318 24.67 11.47 4.74
N ASN A 319 24.95 12.30 5.74
CA ASN A 319 26.28 12.46 6.37
C ASN A 319 26.15 12.60 7.90
N PRO A 320 25.84 11.51 8.63
CA PRO A 320 25.61 11.57 10.07
C PRO A 320 26.83 12.02 10.85
N ASP A 321 28.03 11.56 10.48
CA ASP A 321 29.28 11.88 11.17
C ASP A 321 29.60 13.39 11.10
N ARG A 322 29.53 13.97 9.89
CA ARG A 322 29.75 15.41 9.69
C ARG A 322 28.74 16.27 10.44
N THR A 323 27.49 15.83 10.49
CA THR A 323 26.44 16.55 11.23
C THR A 323 26.73 16.49 12.73
N TRP A 324 27.16 15.35 13.23
CA TRP A 324 27.58 15.16 14.62
C TRP A 324 28.78 16.03 14.99
N GLU A 325 29.84 16.04 14.19
CA GLU A 325 31.01 16.91 14.36
C GLU A 325 30.62 18.39 14.42
N ASN A 326 29.73 18.86 13.54
CA ASN A 326 29.21 20.22 13.54
C ASN A 326 28.41 20.55 14.81
N ILE A 327 27.66 19.61 15.35
CA ILE A 327 26.90 19.79 16.61
C ILE A 327 27.89 19.92 17.77
N LEU A 328 28.87 19.03 17.88
CA LEU A 328 29.91 19.07 18.91
C LEU A 328 30.72 20.37 18.86
N ALA A 329 31.11 20.81 17.66
CA ALA A 329 31.86 22.06 17.48
C ALA A 329 31.04 23.30 17.95
N ARG A 330 29.73 23.30 17.72
CA ARG A 330 28.83 24.34 18.21
C ARG A 330 28.64 24.33 19.72
N GLU A 331 28.59 23.16 20.33
CA GLU A 331 28.49 23.03 21.79
C GLU A 331 29.78 23.43 22.49
N THR A 332 30.94 23.08 21.94
CA THR A 332 32.23 23.50 22.46
C THR A 332 32.43 25.01 22.39
N GLN A 333 31.84 25.72 21.40
CA GLN A 333 31.88 27.15 21.28
C GLN A 333 30.99 27.91 22.31
N LYS A 334 30.01 27.20 22.92
CA LYS A 334 29.08 27.79 23.90
C LYS A 334 29.67 27.93 25.32
N GLY A 335 30.90 27.50 25.53
CA GLY A 335 31.54 27.46 26.84
C GLY A 335 31.06 26.31 27.73
N PRO A 336 31.69 26.09 28.87
CA PRO A 336 31.28 25.06 29.80
C PRO A 336 29.84 25.26 30.26
N PRO A 337 29.07 24.21 30.47
CA PRO A 337 27.70 24.33 31.01
C PRO A 337 27.76 25.07 32.34
N LEU A 338 26.77 25.93 32.55
CA LEU A 338 26.62 26.60 33.84
C LEU A 338 26.55 25.53 34.94
N PRO A 339 27.24 25.72 36.08
CA PRO A 339 27.18 24.75 37.18
C PRO A 339 25.72 24.50 37.57
N THR A 340 25.36 23.21 37.69
CA THR A 340 24.05 22.82 38.11
C THR A 340 23.91 22.95 39.61
N LEU A 341 22.69 23.10 40.15
CA LEU A 341 22.42 23.21 41.60
C LEU A 341 22.86 21.97 42.41
N PHE A 342 23.46 20.99 41.79
CA PHE A 342 23.89 19.71 42.36
C PHE A 342 25.39 19.39 42.17
N ASP A 343 26.20 20.39 41.73
CA ASP A 343 27.64 20.28 41.67
C ASP A 343 28.28 20.73 43.03
#